data_521bf757aebb31e207087ac0b99ce1fb
#
_entry.id   521bf757aebb31e207087ac0b99ce1fb
#
_cell.length_a   1.000
_cell.length_b   1.000
_cell.length_c   1.000
_cell.angle_alpha   90.00
_cell.angle_beta   90.00
_cell.angle_gamma   90.00
#
_symmetry.space_group_name_H-M   'P 1'
#
loop_
_entity.id
_entity.type
_entity.pdbx_description
1 polymer ?
#
loop_
_entity_poly.entity_id
_entity_poly.type
_entity_poly.pdbx_seq_one_letter_code
_entity_poly.pdbx_strand_id
1 'polypeptide(L)'
;MALPFDLPAVSRGFAVLSPAAREEGARTLAAAAASLSALLGREVGLRARACPCPPAPRAPGARLGIDLCAVPAAGVLEVEPRLVVGIVDALAGGPGDGVDATALTPVETAALELLALAALDGACSVAAIEGRLAPRLARGGAEPRSALALELEVEAGPVRGRARLLVPAAAVRALGAPGADGPALAARVAASLRSGGAPLSPDELAALGSGDVVLLDPPGDSPDSLVLPGGARLRGRREGEAFHVTEVIMAEANALLSIRLEVELARVEVTLAELARLEPGAVLPLPIDRRGLVLLRIGERAIARGELVDVDGAVGVRILALEGSP
;
A
#
# COMPACT_ATOMS: atom_id res chain seq x y z
N MET A 1 -15.84 23.08 -1.87
CA MET A 1 -15.12 24.13 -1.10
C MET A 1 -13.80 24.35 -1.82
N ALA A 2 -13.60 25.52 -2.43
CA ALA A 2 -12.34 25.86 -3.10
C ALA A 2 -11.28 26.14 -2.02
N LEU A 3 -10.10 25.54 -2.14
CA LEU A 3 -8.98 25.86 -1.27
C LEU A 3 -8.51 27.30 -1.56
N PRO A 4 -8.14 28.10 -0.54
CA PRO A 4 -7.75 29.50 -0.72
C PRO A 4 -6.34 29.68 -1.32
N PHE A 5 -5.71 28.62 -1.79
CA PHE A 5 -4.35 28.63 -2.34
C PHE A 5 -4.35 28.05 -3.73
N ASP A 6 -3.62 28.69 -4.65
CA ASP A 6 -3.32 28.16 -5.99
C ASP A 6 -2.24 27.07 -5.87
N LEU A 7 -2.65 25.85 -5.50
CA LEU A 7 -1.75 24.73 -5.32
C LEU A 7 -1.54 24.00 -6.67
N PRO A 8 -0.29 23.64 -7.02
CA PRO A 8 -0.03 22.86 -8.21
C PRO A 8 -0.75 21.52 -8.13
N ALA A 9 -1.47 21.15 -9.20
CA ALA A 9 -2.17 19.89 -9.28
C ALA A 9 -1.15 18.73 -9.43
N VAL A 10 -1.18 17.78 -8.51
CA VAL A 10 -0.35 16.57 -8.55
C VAL A 10 -1.26 15.36 -8.59
N SER A 11 -0.97 14.38 -9.48
CA SER A 11 -1.75 13.15 -9.53
C SER A 11 -1.48 12.29 -8.30
N ARG A 12 -2.51 11.58 -7.83
CA ARG A 12 -2.37 10.64 -6.69
C ARG A 12 -1.34 9.55 -7.01
N GLY A 13 -1.27 9.09 -8.28
CA GLY A 13 -0.29 8.09 -8.71
C GLY A 13 1.14 8.60 -8.56
N PHE A 14 1.41 9.86 -8.90
CA PHE A 14 2.73 10.45 -8.71
C PHE A 14 3.06 10.66 -7.23
N ALA A 15 2.10 11.08 -6.42
CA ALA A 15 2.29 11.31 -4.99
C ALA A 15 2.68 10.04 -4.21
N VAL A 16 2.26 8.85 -4.69
CA VAL A 16 2.61 7.57 -4.07
C VAL A 16 3.81 6.87 -4.72
N LEU A 17 4.50 7.52 -5.65
CA LEU A 17 5.64 6.97 -6.38
C LEU A 17 6.90 6.95 -5.49
N SER A 18 7.15 5.83 -4.85
CA SER A 18 8.32 5.60 -3.99
C SER A 18 9.61 5.33 -4.79
N PRO A 19 10.81 5.46 -4.19
CA PRO A 19 12.06 5.05 -4.81
C PRO A 19 12.06 3.58 -5.25
N ALA A 20 11.51 2.67 -4.43
CA ALA A 20 11.39 1.25 -4.76
C ALA A 20 10.53 1.02 -6.01
N ALA A 21 9.37 1.71 -6.12
CA ALA A 21 8.52 1.62 -7.31
C ALA A 21 9.22 2.16 -8.57
N ARG A 22 10.08 3.18 -8.44
CA ARG A 22 10.90 3.70 -9.55
C ARG A 22 11.93 2.69 -10.02
N GLU A 23 12.60 2.01 -9.10
CA GLU A 23 13.60 0.99 -9.41
C GLU A 23 12.98 -0.23 -10.09
N GLU A 24 11.84 -0.73 -9.57
CA GLU A 24 11.08 -1.81 -10.23
C GLU A 24 10.58 -1.39 -11.61
N GLY A 25 10.09 -0.16 -11.75
CA GLY A 25 9.70 0.40 -13.05
C GLY A 25 10.86 0.47 -14.04
N ALA A 26 12.05 0.85 -13.62
CA ALA A 26 13.23 0.88 -14.48
C ALA A 26 13.64 -0.52 -14.95
N ARG A 27 13.64 -1.52 -14.04
CA ARG A 27 13.90 -2.93 -14.38
C ARG A 27 12.88 -3.46 -15.38
N THR A 28 11.59 -3.16 -15.14
CA THR A 28 10.48 -3.54 -16.02
C THR A 28 10.65 -2.96 -17.42
N LEU A 29 11.01 -1.69 -17.51
CA LEU A 29 11.21 -1.01 -18.78
C LEU A 29 12.36 -1.64 -19.59
N ALA A 30 13.47 -1.96 -18.91
CA ALA A 30 14.61 -2.63 -19.53
C ALA A 30 14.25 -4.04 -20.04
N ALA A 31 13.49 -4.82 -19.26
CA ALA A 31 13.02 -6.15 -19.65
C ALA A 31 12.03 -6.09 -20.84
N ALA A 32 11.11 -5.12 -20.85
CA ALA A 32 10.20 -4.89 -21.96
C ALA A 32 10.95 -4.49 -23.24
N ALA A 33 11.98 -3.63 -23.13
CA ALA A 33 12.82 -3.25 -24.26
C ALA A 33 13.59 -4.45 -24.85
N ALA A 34 14.11 -5.33 -23.99
CA ALA A 34 14.79 -6.55 -24.40
C ALA A 34 13.85 -7.50 -25.16
N SER A 35 12.63 -7.72 -24.66
CA SER A 35 11.64 -8.56 -25.32
C SER A 35 11.19 -7.98 -26.68
N LEU A 36 10.97 -6.66 -26.75
CA LEU A 36 10.69 -5.98 -28.01
C LEU A 36 11.85 -6.08 -29.00
N SER A 37 13.10 -5.96 -28.51
CA SER A 37 14.29 -6.10 -29.36
C SER A 37 14.39 -7.49 -29.95
N ALA A 38 14.09 -8.53 -29.16
CA ALA A 38 14.06 -9.91 -29.63
C ALA A 38 12.97 -10.14 -30.68
N LEU A 39 11.77 -9.61 -30.46
CA LEU A 39 10.66 -9.71 -31.42
C LEU A 39 10.97 -9.02 -32.73
N LEU A 40 11.53 -7.80 -32.70
CA LEU A 40 11.77 -6.98 -33.88
C LEU A 40 13.10 -7.30 -34.59
N GLY A 41 13.97 -8.14 -33.98
CA GLY A 41 15.30 -8.44 -34.51
C GLY A 41 16.21 -7.19 -34.60
N ARG A 42 15.95 -6.15 -33.83
CA ARG A 42 16.72 -4.91 -33.77
C ARG A 42 16.66 -4.29 -32.38
N GLU A 43 17.63 -3.46 -32.07
CA GLU A 43 17.68 -2.77 -30.79
C GLU A 43 16.48 -1.83 -30.61
N VAL A 44 15.80 -1.97 -29.45
CA VAL A 44 14.70 -1.09 -29.02
C VAL A 44 15.13 -0.38 -27.75
N GLY A 45 15.13 0.94 -27.79
CA GLY A 45 15.33 1.81 -26.63
C GLY A 45 13.99 2.31 -26.09
N LEU A 46 13.77 2.14 -24.79
CA LEU A 46 12.63 2.69 -24.08
C LEU A 46 13.13 3.64 -22.98
N ARG A 47 12.61 4.87 -22.96
CA ARG A 47 12.86 5.82 -21.89
C ARG A 47 11.53 6.28 -21.31
N ALA A 48 11.41 6.28 -19.99
CA ALA A 48 10.20 6.71 -19.31
C ALA A 48 10.46 7.94 -18.45
N ARG A 49 9.49 8.86 -18.45
CA ARG A 49 9.46 10.02 -17.56
C ARG A 49 8.12 10.07 -16.85
N ALA A 50 8.15 10.07 -15.52
CA ALA A 50 6.95 10.25 -14.70
C ALA A 50 6.52 11.72 -14.71
N CYS A 51 5.23 11.96 -15.01
CA CYS A 51 4.64 13.30 -14.99
C CYS A 51 3.93 13.55 -13.65
N PRO A 52 4.23 14.66 -12.96
CA PRO A 52 3.57 15.00 -11.69
C PRO A 52 2.11 15.39 -11.88
N CYS A 53 1.78 16.08 -12.97
CA CYS A 53 0.42 16.55 -13.22
C CYS A 53 -0.55 15.39 -13.54
N PRO A 54 -1.86 15.55 -13.22
CA PRO A 54 -2.87 14.65 -13.74
C PRO A 54 -2.79 14.55 -15.27
N PRO A 55 -3.02 13.34 -15.84
CA PRO A 55 -2.96 13.17 -17.28
C PRO A 55 -4.02 14.03 -17.97
N ALA A 56 -3.58 14.93 -18.82
CA ALA A 56 -4.50 15.68 -19.69
C ALA A 56 -5.01 14.78 -20.83
N PRO A 57 -6.26 14.98 -21.31
CA PRO A 57 -6.74 14.30 -22.50
C PRO A 57 -5.79 14.56 -23.68
N ARG A 58 -5.37 13.50 -24.36
CA ARG A 58 -4.60 13.60 -25.59
C ARG A 58 -5.51 13.48 -26.81
N ALA A 59 -5.01 13.97 -27.95
CA ALA A 59 -5.63 13.69 -29.24
C ALA A 59 -5.82 12.17 -29.44
N PRO A 60 -6.83 11.73 -30.22
CA PRO A 60 -7.12 10.33 -30.42
C PRO A 60 -5.88 9.60 -30.92
N GLY A 61 -5.36 8.69 -30.14
CA GLY A 61 -4.28 7.77 -30.44
C GLY A 61 -4.76 6.34 -30.31
N ALA A 62 -3.93 5.38 -30.70
CA ALA A 62 -4.22 3.98 -30.43
C ALA A 62 -4.15 3.71 -28.92
N ARG A 63 -5.17 3.05 -28.38
CA ARG A 63 -5.31 2.76 -26.94
C ARG A 63 -5.47 1.27 -26.69
N LEU A 64 -4.73 0.75 -25.72
CA LEU A 64 -4.85 -0.60 -25.24
C LEU A 64 -5.08 -0.59 -23.73
N GLY A 65 -6.02 -1.39 -23.25
CA GLY A 65 -6.21 -1.66 -21.82
C GLY A 65 -5.18 -2.66 -21.30
N ILE A 66 -4.81 -2.51 -20.03
CA ILE A 66 -3.94 -3.44 -19.31
C ILE A 66 -4.62 -3.77 -18.00
N ASP A 67 -5.18 -4.98 -17.88
CA ASP A 67 -5.72 -5.47 -16.63
C ASP A 67 -4.60 -5.87 -15.69
N LEU A 68 -4.72 -5.50 -14.42
CA LEU A 68 -3.78 -5.84 -13.36
C LEU A 68 -4.44 -6.89 -12.47
N CYS A 69 -4.24 -8.17 -12.80
CA CYS A 69 -5.00 -9.27 -12.18
C CYS A 69 -4.75 -9.41 -10.66
N ALA A 70 -3.58 -9.01 -10.17
CA ALA A 70 -3.24 -9.05 -8.75
C ALA A 70 -3.74 -7.81 -7.97
N VAL A 71 -4.24 -6.78 -8.66
CA VAL A 71 -4.77 -5.55 -8.07
C VAL A 71 -6.09 -5.22 -8.77
N PRO A 72 -7.19 -4.86 -8.08
CA PRO A 72 -8.47 -4.55 -8.73
C PRO A 72 -8.41 -3.19 -9.46
N ALA A 73 -7.59 -3.11 -10.49
CA ALA A 73 -7.34 -1.89 -11.25
C ALA A 73 -6.86 -2.22 -12.68
N ALA A 74 -7.07 -1.28 -13.60
CA ALA A 74 -6.60 -1.38 -14.96
C ALA A 74 -5.76 -0.16 -15.34
N GLY A 75 -4.71 -0.38 -16.12
CA GLY A 75 -3.91 0.65 -16.77
C GLY A 75 -4.33 0.87 -18.22
N VAL A 76 -3.79 1.89 -18.84
CA VAL A 76 -4.01 2.19 -20.27
C VAL A 76 -2.68 2.55 -20.91
N LEU A 77 -2.38 1.90 -22.03
CA LEU A 77 -1.29 2.27 -22.92
C LEU A 77 -1.85 3.06 -24.11
N GLU A 78 -1.35 4.26 -24.31
CA GLU A 78 -1.66 5.12 -25.43
C GLU A 78 -0.42 5.25 -26.31
N VAL A 79 -0.56 5.01 -27.60
CA VAL A 79 0.55 5.01 -28.56
C VAL A 79 0.24 5.97 -29.71
N GLU A 80 1.22 6.75 -30.11
CA GLU A 80 1.11 7.57 -31.31
C GLU A 80 0.98 6.67 -32.55
N PRO A 81 -0.08 6.81 -33.36
CA PRO A 81 -0.29 5.93 -34.52
C PRO A 81 0.93 5.87 -35.47
N ARG A 82 1.59 7.00 -35.69
CA ARG A 82 2.80 7.09 -36.55
C ARG A 82 3.95 6.18 -36.06
N LEU A 83 4.07 5.92 -34.74
CA LEU A 83 5.07 4.99 -34.21
C LEU A 83 4.80 3.56 -34.68
N VAL A 84 3.54 3.13 -34.60
CA VAL A 84 3.13 1.79 -35.03
C VAL A 84 3.29 1.63 -36.53
N VAL A 85 2.81 2.60 -37.30
CA VAL A 85 2.94 2.63 -38.79
C VAL A 85 4.42 2.58 -39.17
N GLY A 86 5.27 3.40 -38.55
CA GLY A 86 6.70 3.41 -38.86
C GLY A 86 7.39 2.08 -38.54
N ILE A 87 7.02 1.41 -37.43
CA ILE A 87 7.55 0.08 -37.09
C ILE A 87 7.11 -0.95 -38.15
N VAL A 88 5.84 -0.96 -38.53
CA VAL A 88 5.31 -1.88 -39.57
C VAL A 88 5.98 -1.64 -40.91
N ASP A 89 6.12 -0.37 -41.34
CA ASP A 89 6.83 -0.01 -42.55
C ASP A 89 8.29 -0.45 -42.55
N ALA A 90 9.00 -0.20 -41.45
CA ALA A 90 10.38 -0.63 -41.31
C ALA A 90 10.56 -2.16 -41.29
N LEU A 91 9.58 -2.91 -40.80
CA LEU A 91 9.56 -4.39 -40.85
C LEU A 91 9.30 -4.89 -42.28
N ALA A 92 8.52 -4.14 -43.06
CA ALA A 92 8.28 -4.42 -44.48
C ALA A 92 9.45 -4.01 -45.39
N GLY A 93 10.53 -3.43 -44.83
CA GLY A 93 11.71 -2.98 -45.58
C GLY A 93 11.63 -1.53 -46.06
N GLY A 94 10.64 -0.79 -45.60
CA GLY A 94 10.50 0.66 -45.86
C GLY A 94 11.44 1.52 -44.98
N PRO A 95 11.46 2.85 -45.21
CA PRO A 95 12.32 3.78 -44.47
C PRO A 95 11.97 3.94 -42.98
N GLY A 96 10.76 3.54 -42.58
CA GLY A 96 10.27 3.76 -41.23
C GLY A 96 9.80 5.19 -40.94
N ASP A 97 9.66 6.00 -41.98
CA ASP A 97 9.13 7.35 -41.92
C ASP A 97 7.60 7.27 -41.74
N GLY A 98 7.15 7.10 -40.51
CA GLY A 98 5.71 7.01 -40.22
C GLY A 98 4.95 8.21 -40.84
N VAL A 99 4.02 7.91 -41.70
CA VAL A 99 3.09 8.91 -42.29
C VAL A 99 2.27 9.49 -41.12
N ASP A 100 1.79 10.73 -41.25
CA ASP A 100 0.86 11.36 -40.28
C ASP A 100 -0.49 10.61 -40.22
N ALA A 101 -0.43 9.38 -39.72
CA ALA A 101 -1.61 8.54 -39.54
C ALA A 101 -2.41 9.02 -38.30
N THR A 102 -3.69 9.29 -38.49
CA THR A 102 -4.62 9.65 -37.41
C THR A 102 -5.33 8.44 -36.82
N ALA A 103 -5.33 7.30 -37.51
CA ALA A 103 -5.93 6.04 -37.11
C ALA A 103 -5.12 4.85 -37.63
N LEU A 104 -5.17 3.73 -36.94
CA LEU A 104 -4.53 2.48 -37.36
C LEU A 104 -5.47 1.64 -38.21
N THR A 105 -4.93 0.99 -39.24
CA THR A 105 -5.60 -0.07 -39.98
C THR A 105 -5.73 -1.34 -39.07
N PRO A 106 -6.56 -2.33 -39.45
CA PRO A 106 -6.65 -3.59 -38.71
C PRO A 106 -5.30 -4.32 -38.55
N VAL A 107 -4.44 -4.26 -39.60
CA VAL A 107 -3.10 -4.87 -39.55
C VAL A 107 -2.19 -4.16 -38.57
N GLU A 108 -2.18 -2.85 -38.58
CA GLU A 108 -1.41 -2.03 -37.63
C GLU A 108 -1.93 -2.16 -36.22
N THR A 109 -3.24 -2.32 -36.05
CA THR A 109 -3.84 -2.62 -34.72
C THR A 109 -3.37 -3.97 -34.20
N ALA A 110 -3.35 -5.01 -35.02
CA ALA A 110 -2.83 -6.32 -34.66
C ALA A 110 -1.32 -6.28 -34.36
N ALA A 111 -0.56 -5.49 -35.11
CA ALA A 111 0.85 -5.25 -34.86
C ALA A 111 1.07 -4.56 -33.49
N LEU A 112 0.27 -3.55 -33.16
CA LEU A 112 0.31 -2.89 -31.86
C LEU A 112 -0.01 -3.87 -30.71
N GLU A 113 -1.02 -4.72 -30.87
CA GLU A 113 -1.36 -5.75 -29.88
C GLU A 113 -0.20 -6.74 -29.68
N LEU A 114 0.45 -7.17 -30.75
CA LEU A 114 1.62 -8.05 -30.69
C LEU A 114 2.81 -7.38 -29.99
N LEU A 115 3.09 -6.12 -30.30
CA LEU A 115 4.14 -5.35 -29.63
C LEU A 115 3.84 -5.18 -28.13
N ALA A 116 2.59 -4.89 -27.79
CA ALA A 116 2.16 -4.78 -26.39
C ALA A 116 2.29 -6.11 -25.64
N LEU A 117 1.93 -7.24 -26.27
CA LEU A 117 2.10 -8.57 -25.71
C LEU A 117 3.58 -8.89 -25.45
N ALA A 118 4.48 -8.58 -26.40
CA ALA A 118 5.91 -8.79 -26.22
C ALA A 118 6.48 -7.91 -25.08
N ALA A 119 6.03 -6.64 -25.01
CA ALA A 119 6.43 -5.76 -23.91
C ALA A 119 5.93 -6.25 -22.55
N LEU A 120 4.71 -6.76 -22.47
CA LEU A 120 4.14 -7.35 -21.25
C LEU A 120 4.83 -8.65 -20.86
N ASP A 121 5.19 -9.51 -21.82
CA ASP A 121 5.97 -10.72 -21.57
C ASP A 121 7.31 -10.38 -20.92
N GLY A 122 8.05 -9.43 -21.51
CA GLY A 122 9.27 -8.91 -20.90
C GLY A 122 9.04 -8.31 -19.52
N ALA A 123 7.99 -7.53 -19.32
CA ALA A 123 7.65 -6.94 -18.02
C ALA A 123 7.35 -8.01 -16.96
N CYS A 124 6.63 -9.08 -17.32
CA CYS A 124 6.30 -10.21 -16.44
C CYS A 124 7.52 -11.06 -16.06
N SER A 125 8.63 -10.98 -16.80
CA SER A 125 9.89 -11.62 -16.39
C SER A 125 10.48 -11.02 -15.11
N VAL A 126 10.05 -9.80 -14.73
CA VAL A 126 10.39 -9.16 -13.45
C VAL A 126 9.43 -9.70 -12.37
N ALA A 127 9.97 -10.48 -11.43
CA ALA A 127 9.18 -11.18 -10.40
C ALA A 127 8.23 -10.24 -9.61
N ALA A 128 8.65 -9.00 -9.33
CA ALA A 128 7.81 -8.01 -8.65
C ALA A 128 6.59 -7.60 -9.49
N ILE A 129 6.71 -7.55 -10.81
CA ILE A 129 5.60 -7.20 -11.72
C ILE A 129 4.61 -8.36 -11.82
N GLU A 130 5.09 -9.57 -12.12
CA GLU A 130 4.21 -10.74 -12.22
C GLU A 130 3.54 -11.05 -10.88
N GLY A 131 4.28 -11.03 -9.76
CA GLY A 131 3.74 -11.36 -8.45
C GLY A 131 2.82 -10.30 -7.83
N ARG A 132 3.03 -9.01 -8.14
CA ARG A 132 2.27 -7.91 -7.51
C ARG A 132 1.23 -7.27 -8.40
N LEU A 133 1.36 -7.38 -9.71
CA LEU A 133 0.45 -6.76 -10.68
C LEU A 133 -0.18 -7.80 -11.61
N ALA A 134 0.55 -8.80 -12.04
CA ALA A 134 0.13 -9.80 -13.03
C ALA A 134 -0.56 -9.15 -14.25
N PRO A 135 0.13 -8.26 -14.99
CA PRO A 135 -0.50 -7.48 -16.05
C PRO A 135 -0.88 -8.36 -17.24
N ARG A 136 -2.04 -8.10 -17.82
CA ARG A 136 -2.56 -8.81 -19.01
C ARG A 136 -3.15 -7.79 -19.98
N LEU A 137 -3.01 -8.04 -21.28
CA LEU A 137 -3.64 -7.20 -22.29
C LEU A 137 -5.16 -7.35 -22.22
N ALA A 138 -5.87 -6.21 -22.20
CA ALA A 138 -7.32 -6.14 -22.15
C ALA A 138 -7.89 -5.47 -23.41
N ARG A 139 -9.07 -5.91 -23.85
CA ARG A 139 -9.82 -5.24 -24.90
C ARG A 139 -10.62 -4.09 -24.30
N GLY A 140 -10.25 -2.87 -24.68
CA GLY A 140 -10.83 -1.65 -24.11
C GLY A 140 -10.27 -1.34 -22.73
N GLY A 141 -10.57 -0.18 -22.23
CA GLY A 141 -10.14 0.26 -20.89
C GLY A 141 -10.66 1.66 -20.61
N ALA A 142 -11.28 1.84 -19.46
CA ALA A 142 -11.57 3.17 -18.95
C ALA A 142 -10.28 3.82 -18.46
N GLU A 143 -10.12 5.10 -18.73
CA GLU A 143 -8.98 5.87 -18.23
C GLU A 143 -8.95 5.82 -16.68
N PRO A 144 -7.86 5.35 -16.09
CA PRO A 144 -7.79 5.25 -14.64
C PRO A 144 -7.76 6.66 -14.02
N ARG A 145 -8.69 6.93 -13.12
CA ARG A 145 -8.72 8.20 -12.38
C ARG A 145 -7.48 8.33 -11.50
N SER A 146 -6.89 9.53 -11.47
CA SER A 146 -5.73 9.83 -10.63
C SER A 146 -4.50 8.94 -10.89
N ALA A 147 -4.31 8.49 -12.14
CA ALA A 147 -3.17 7.66 -12.53
C ALA A 147 -1.83 8.43 -12.49
N LEU A 148 -0.74 7.67 -12.34
CA LEU A 148 0.59 8.11 -12.73
C LEU A 148 0.68 8.06 -14.26
N ALA A 149 0.98 9.18 -14.89
CA ALA A 149 1.30 9.21 -16.30
C ALA A 149 2.81 9.01 -16.51
N LEU A 150 3.18 7.98 -17.27
CA LEU A 150 4.54 7.74 -17.73
C LEU A 150 4.61 8.08 -19.21
N GLU A 151 5.31 9.16 -19.54
CA GLU A 151 5.63 9.48 -20.94
C GLU A 151 6.79 8.60 -21.38
N LEU A 152 6.58 7.85 -22.46
CA LEU A 152 7.53 6.91 -23.02
C LEU A 152 8.07 7.45 -24.34
N GLU A 153 9.38 7.52 -24.46
CA GLU A 153 10.10 7.69 -25.72
C GLU A 153 10.53 6.32 -26.22
N VAL A 154 10.19 6.00 -27.45
CA VAL A 154 10.45 4.71 -28.09
C VAL A 154 11.36 4.92 -29.28
N GLU A 155 12.47 4.20 -29.32
CA GLU A 155 13.41 4.15 -30.44
C GLU A 155 13.53 2.69 -30.91
N ALA A 156 13.22 2.41 -32.19
CA ALA A 156 13.32 1.07 -32.77
C ALA A 156 14.03 1.14 -34.13
N GLY A 157 15.35 1.08 -34.10
CA GLY A 157 16.16 1.34 -35.28
C GLY A 157 15.98 2.79 -35.80
N PRO A 158 15.51 3.01 -37.04
CA PRO A 158 15.28 4.36 -37.57
C PRO A 158 14.00 5.03 -37.03
N VAL A 159 13.08 4.23 -36.46
CA VAL A 159 11.77 4.70 -36.02
C VAL A 159 11.86 5.31 -34.65
N ARG A 160 11.29 6.51 -34.50
CA ARG A 160 11.16 7.20 -33.21
C ARG A 160 9.73 7.67 -32.99
N GLY A 161 9.23 7.53 -31.78
CA GLY A 161 7.90 8.01 -31.43
C GLY A 161 7.64 8.00 -29.95
N ARG A 162 6.41 8.30 -29.58
CA ARG A 162 6.00 8.41 -28.17
C ARG A 162 4.84 7.51 -27.87
N ALA A 163 4.84 7.06 -26.64
CA ALA A 163 3.70 6.40 -26.03
C ALA A 163 3.47 7.00 -24.63
N ARG A 164 2.35 6.69 -24.03
CA ARG A 164 2.03 7.08 -22.66
C ARG A 164 1.38 5.91 -21.94
N LEU A 165 1.91 5.54 -20.77
CA LEU A 165 1.33 4.51 -19.93
C LEU A 165 0.68 5.18 -18.71
N LEU A 166 -0.61 4.96 -18.54
CA LEU A 166 -1.38 5.41 -17.38
C LEU A 166 -1.46 4.28 -16.36
N VAL A 167 -0.77 4.45 -15.24
CA VAL A 167 -0.66 3.44 -14.17
C VAL A 167 -1.54 3.85 -12.98
N PRO A 168 -2.51 3.03 -12.55
CA PRO A 168 -3.35 3.34 -11.40
C PRO A 168 -2.51 3.53 -10.12
N ALA A 169 -2.92 4.45 -9.25
CA ALA A 169 -2.22 4.70 -7.97
C ALA A 169 -2.14 3.43 -7.08
N ALA A 170 -3.09 2.51 -7.18
CA ALA A 170 -3.07 1.23 -6.49
C ALA A 170 -1.90 0.35 -6.96
N ALA A 171 -1.64 0.28 -8.27
CA ALA A 171 -0.51 -0.46 -8.83
C ALA A 171 0.84 0.15 -8.43
N VAL A 172 0.94 1.50 -8.46
CA VAL A 172 2.16 2.20 -8.01
C VAL A 172 2.47 1.88 -6.55
N ARG A 173 1.44 1.86 -5.68
CA ARG A 173 1.61 1.47 -4.27
C ARG A 173 2.02 0.01 -4.11
N ALA A 174 1.41 -0.89 -4.87
CA ALA A 174 1.75 -2.32 -4.83
C ALA A 174 3.22 -2.56 -5.21
N LEU A 175 3.74 -1.86 -6.21
CA LEU A 175 5.16 -1.93 -6.60
C LEU A 175 6.08 -1.32 -5.55
N GLY A 176 5.66 -0.23 -4.90
CA GLY A 176 6.42 0.43 -3.84
C GLY A 176 6.31 -0.25 -2.48
N ALA A 177 5.45 -1.25 -2.33
CA ALA A 177 5.35 -2.02 -1.11
C ALA A 177 6.67 -2.79 -0.88
N PRO A 178 7.21 -2.80 0.34
CA PRO A 178 8.40 -3.58 0.65
C PRO A 178 8.16 -5.05 0.31
N GLY A 179 9.10 -5.67 -0.38
CA GLY A 179 9.09 -7.13 -0.60
C GLY A 179 9.17 -7.87 0.75
N ALA A 180 8.78 -9.14 0.79
CA ALA A 180 8.82 -9.95 2.01
C ALA A 180 10.21 -9.97 2.69
N ASP A 181 11.26 -9.63 1.95
CA ASP A 181 12.65 -9.60 2.41
C ASP A 181 13.27 -8.19 2.41
N GLY A 182 12.46 -7.13 2.22
CA GLY A 182 12.96 -5.74 2.19
C GLY A 182 13.35 -5.22 3.56
N PRO A 183 14.40 -4.35 3.68
CA PRO A 183 14.84 -3.78 4.95
C PRO A 183 13.74 -2.99 5.67
N ALA A 184 12.73 -2.48 4.94
CA ALA A 184 11.57 -1.83 5.55
C ALA A 184 10.68 -2.80 6.35
N LEU A 185 10.66 -4.11 6.00
CA LEU A 185 9.92 -5.13 6.75
C LEU A 185 10.69 -5.58 8.00
N ALA A 186 11.99 -5.31 8.09
CA ALA A 186 12.78 -5.51 9.31
C ALA A 186 12.60 -4.35 10.31
N ALA A 187 11.91 -3.26 9.94
CA ALA A 187 11.61 -2.18 10.85
C ALA A 187 10.73 -2.70 11.99
N ARG A 188 11.17 -2.46 13.24
CA ARG A 188 10.39 -2.83 14.42
C ARG A 188 9.30 -1.81 14.69
N VAL A 189 8.13 -2.30 14.96
CA VAL A 189 6.96 -1.50 15.31
C VAL A 189 6.58 -1.86 16.74
N ALA A 190 6.47 -0.87 17.62
CA ALA A 190 6.02 -1.09 18.98
C ALA A 190 4.51 -1.35 18.97
N ALA A 191 4.08 -2.49 19.48
CA ALA A 191 2.69 -2.82 19.72
C ALA A 191 2.42 -2.81 21.23
N SER A 192 1.28 -2.24 21.65
CA SER A 192 0.86 -2.20 23.04
C SER A 192 -0.13 -3.33 23.32
N LEU A 193 0.19 -4.18 24.28
CA LEU A 193 -0.76 -5.17 24.79
C LEU A 193 -1.74 -4.49 25.74
N ARG A 194 -3.02 -4.52 25.41
CA ARG A 194 -4.11 -4.02 26.24
C ARG A 194 -4.98 -5.18 26.68
N SER A 195 -5.25 -5.23 27.97
CA SER A 195 -6.07 -6.28 28.59
C SER A 195 -7.12 -5.64 29.49
N GLY A 196 -8.36 -6.00 29.26
CA GLY A 196 -9.46 -5.43 29.99
C GLY A 196 -9.69 -3.93 29.69
N GLY A 197 -10.69 -3.38 30.31
CA GLY A 197 -11.04 -1.97 30.26
C GLY A 197 -12.15 -1.68 31.25
N ALA A 198 -12.41 -0.41 31.49
CA ALA A 198 -13.54 0.04 32.27
C ALA A 198 -14.20 1.21 31.56
N PRO A 199 -15.53 1.20 31.40
CA PRO A 199 -16.25 2.39 30.96
C PRO A 199 -16.28 3.38 32.13
N LEU A 200 -15.75 4.59 31.90
CA LEU A 200 -15.82 5.68 32.88
C LEU A 200 -16.57 6.85 32.28
N SER A 201 -17.39 7.48 33.11
CA SER A 201 -17.95 8.79 32.77
C SER A 201 -16.85 9.88 32.82
N PRO A 202 -17.05 11.03 32.17
CA PRO A 202 -16.11 12.16 32.26
C PRO A 202 -15.88 12.62 33.71
N ASP A 203 -16.91 12.58 34.55
CA ASP A 203 -16.83 13.00 35.97
C ASP A 203 -16.03 12.00 36.81
N GLU A 204 -16.24 10.70 36.62
CA GLU A 204 -15.42 9.65 37.27
C GLU A 204 -13.96 9.75 36.85
N LEU A 205 -13.70 9.99 35.56
CA LEU A 205 -12.35 10.18 35.05
C LEU A 205 -11.67 11.42 35.67
N ALA A 206 -12.41 12.53 35.81
CA ALA A 206 -11.89 13.75 36.41
C ALA A 206 -11.64 13.61 37.93
N ALA A 207 -12.37 12.72 38.59
CA ALA A 207 -12.24 12.44 40.03
C ALA A 207 -11.11 11.46 40.37
N LEU A 208 -10.50 10.76 39.38
CA LEU A 208 -9.44 9.79 39.64
C LEU A 208 -8.23 10.43 40.32
N GLY A 209 -7.79 9.78 41.42
CA GLY A 209 -6.62 10.19 42.21
C GLY A 209 -5.65 9.04 42.48
N SER A 210 -4.47 9.40 43.01
CA SER A 210 -3.51 8.39 43.46
C SER A 210 -4.09 7.62 44.64
N GLY A 211 -4.07 6.29 44.56
CA GLY A 211 -4.63 5.37 45.54
C GLY A 211 -6.00 4.80 45.16
N ASP A 212 -6.68 5.39 44.16
CA ASP A 212 -7.96 4.86 43.71
C ASP A 212 -7.78 3.51 42.98
N VAL A 213 -8.85 2.71 43.00
CA VAL A 213 -8.90 1.42 42.31
C VAL A 213 -10.00 1.43 41.28
N VAL A 214 -9.61 1.16 40.02
CA VAL A 214 -10.54 1.00 38.90
C VAL A 214 -10.79 -0.49 38.68
N LEU A 215 -12.06 -0.92 38.82
CA LEU A 215 -12.45 -2.29 38.48
C LEU A 215 -12.52 -2.46 36.97
N LEU A 216 -11.92 -3.52 36.49
CA LEU A 216 -11.94 -3.86 35.04
C LEU A 216 -13.11 -4.77 34.72
N ASP A 217 -13.56 -4.70 33.47
CA ASP A 217 -14.54 -5.65 32.92
C ASP A 217 -14.05 -7.10 33.14
N PRO A 218 -14.97 -8.06 33.38
CA PRO A 218 -14.60 -9.46 33.56
C PRO A 218 -13.80 -10.02 32.37
N PRO A 219 -12.85 -10.94 32.61
CA PRO A 219 -12.15 -11.64 31.56
C PRO A 219 -13.15 -12.37 30.63
N GLY A 220 -13.21 -12.00 29.36
CA GLY A 220 -14.15 -12.58 28.38
C GLY A 220 -15.03 -11.53 27.71
N ASP A 221 -15.45 -10.49 28.41
CA ASP A 221 -16.21 -9.37 27.83
C ASP A 221 -15.32 -8.39 27.06
N SER A 222 -14.03 -8.37 27.39
CA SER A 222 -13.02 -7.55 26.70
C SER A 222 -11.78 -8.39 26.40
N PRO A 223 -11.69 -9.00 25.22
CA PRO A 223 -10.53 -9.80 24.82
C PRO A 223 -9.26 -8.97 24.82
N ASP A 224 -8.15 -9.60 25.20
CA ASP A 224 -6.82 -8.98 25.07
C ASP A 224 -6.59 -8.52 23.63
N SER A 225 -5.92 -7.39 23.46
CA SER A 225 -5.61 -6.85 22.14
C SER A 225 -4.22 -6.26 22.07
N LEU A 226 -3.51 -6.50 20.96
CA LEU A 226 -2.32 -5.75 20.59
C LEU A 226 -2.72 -4.58 19.70
N VAL A 227 -2.43 -3.38 20.16
CA VAL A 227 -2.72 -2.14 19.42
C VAL A 227 -1.43 -1.65 18.76
N LEU A 228 -1.50 -1.44 17.46
CA LEU A 228 -0.42 -0.97 16.63
C LEU A 228 -0.50 0.55 16.43
N PRO A 229 0.61 1.26 16.16
CA PRO A 229 0.56 2.63 15.70
C PRO A 229 -0.32 2.74 14.45
N GLY A 230 -1.21 3.75 14.41
CA GLY A 230 -2.19 3.88 13.34
C GLY A 230 -3.53 3.17 13.60
N GLY A 231 -3.71 2.57 14.80
CA GLY A 231 -5.00 2.11 15.28
C GLY A 231 -5.43 0.72 14.84
N ALA A 232 -4.61 -0.01 14.07
CA ALA A 232 -4.88 -1.42 13.80
C ALA A 232 -4.78 -2.24 15.09
N ARG A 233 -5.67 -3.22 15.26
CA ARG A 233 -5.76 -4.06 16.47
C ARG A 233 -5.70 -5.53 16.11
N LEU A 234 -4.92 -6.29 16.89
CA LEU A 234 -4.94 -7.75 16.87
C LEU A 234 -5.69 -8.21 18.12
N ARG A 235 -6.84 -8.86 17.96
CA ARG A 235 -7.53 -9.51 19.07
C ARG A 235 -6.95 -10.89 19.31
N GLY A 236 -6.94 -11.31 20.57
CA GLY A 236 -6.39 -12.60 20.90
C GLY A 236 -6.59 -13.00 22.35
N ARG A 237 -5.93 -14.09 22.72
CA ARG A 237 -5.89 -14.61 24.09
C ARG A 237 -4.45 -14.68 24.53
N ARG A 238 -4.22 -14.25 25.76
CA ARG A 238 -2.93 -14.41 26.42
C ARG A 238 -2.87 -15.77 27.12
N GLU A 239 -1.78 -16.50 26.90
CA GLU A 239 -1.45 -17.73 27.61
C GLU A 239 0.00 -17.61 28.14
N GLY A 240 0.14 -17.28 29.45
CA GLY A 240 1.45 -16.99 30.05
C GLY A 240 2.12 -15.76 29.43
N GLU A 241 3.29 -15.96 28.84
CA GLU A 241 4.07 -14.92 28.12
C GLU A 241 3.82 -14.90 26.60
N ALA A 242 2.82 -15.64 26.11
CA ALA A 242 2.47 -15.72 24.71
C ALA A 242 1.11 -15.08 24.43
N PHE A 243 0.97 -14.47 23.24
CA PHE A 243 -0.28 -13.91 22.75
C PHE A 243 -0.70 -14.64 21.47
N HIS A 244 -1.85 -15.31 21.54
CA HIS A 244 -2.45 -16.05 20.43
C HIS A 244 -3.43 -15.15 19.70
N VAL A 245 -3.13 -14.81 18.44
CA VAL A 245 -3.99 -13.96 17.61
C VAL A 245 -5.22 -14.75 17.15
N THR A 246 -6.40 -14.21 17.41
CA THR A 246 -7.67 -14.77 16.94
C THR A 246 -8.29 -13.97 15.81
N GLU A 247 -8.03 -12.65 15.75
CA GLU A 247 -8.61 -11.76 14.77
C GLU A 247 -7.69 -10.58 14.49
N VAL A 248 -7.64 -10.14 13.22
CA VAL A 248 -6.93 -8.92 12.78
C VAL A 248 -7.96 -7.87 12.39
N ILE A 249 -8.00 -6.74 13.11
CA ILE A 249 -8.93 -5.65 12.87
C ILE A 249 -8.16 -4.45 12.34
N MET A 250 -8.43 -4.07 11.10
CA MET A 250 -7.93 -2.81 10.54
C MET A 250 -8.76 -1.66 11.09
N ALA A 251 -8.11 -0.52 11.38
CA ALA A 251 -8.77 0.64 11.99
C ALA A 251 -9.92 1.15 11.10
N GLU A 252 -11.14 1.05 11.59
CA GLU A 252 -12.27 1.81 11.06
C GLU A 252 -12.42 3.12 11.85
N ALA A 253 -12.46 4.23 11.12
CA ALA A 253 -12.66 5.55 11.69
C ALA A 253 -14.13 5.76 12.03
N ASN A 254 -14.62 5.22 13.15
CA ASN A 254 -15.87 5.68 13.78
C ASN A 254 -16.06 5.00 15.15
N ALA A 255 -15.69 5.69 16.22
CA ALA A 255 -16.17 5.36 17.55
C ALA A 255 -16.74 6.62 18.20
N LEU A 256 -18.07 6.71 18.23
CA LEU A 256 -18.82 7.73 18.94
C LEU A 256 -18.71 7.52 20.48
N LEU A 257 -18.10 8.50 21.16
CA LEU A 257 -18.42 9.00 22.50
C LEU A 257 -18.66 8.04 23.68
N SER A 258 -17.90 6.93 23.78
CA SER A 258 -17.63 6.33 25.09
C SER A 258 -16.15 6.43 25.37
N ILE A 259 -15.78 7.11 26.47
CA ILE A 259 -14.40 7.17 26.93
C ILE A 259 -14.09 5.81 27.55
N ARG A 260 -13.37 4.95 26.81
CA ARG A 260 -12.94 3.66 27.31
C ARG A 260 -11.52 3.77 27.87
N LEU A 261 -11.39 3.49 29.14
CA LEU A 261 -10.11 3.31 29.79
C LEU A 261 -9.58 1.91 29.45
N GLU A 262 -8.36 1.83 28.93
CA GLU A 262 -7.70 0.58 28.58
C GLU A 262 -6.44 0.39 29.41
N VAL A 263 -6.14 -0.86 29.79
CA VAL A 263 -4.95 -1.21 30.59
C VAL A 263 -3.88 -1.78 29.67
N GLU A 264 -2.77 -1.07 29.53
CA GLU A 264 -1.60 -1.53 28.77
C GLU A 264 -0.70 -2.34 29.70
N LEU A 265 -0.59 -3.66 29.46
CA LEU A 265 0.21 -4.58 30.27
C LEU A 265 1.66 -4.67 29.78
N ALA A 266 1.90 -4.55 28.49
CA ALA A 266 3.23 -4.66 27.90
C ALA A 266 3.30 -3.96 26.55
N ARG A 267 4.51 -3.63 26.12
CA ARG A 267 4.83 -3.22 24.75
C ARG A 267 5.69 -4.27 24.09
N VAL A 268 5.32 -4.65 22.88
CA VAL A 268 6.05 -5.62 22.06
C VAL A 268 6.54 -4.92 20.82
N GLU A 269 7.79 -5.10 20.49
CA GLU A 269 8.34 -4.70 19.20
C GLU A 269 8.21 -5.84 18.20
N VAL A 270 7.45 -5.62 17.13
CA VAL A 270 7.20 -6.59 16.07
C VAL A 270 7.68 -5.99 14.75
N THR A 271 8.33 -6.77 13.93
CA THR A 271 8.74 -6.30 12.60
C THR A 271 7.52 -6.23 11.66
N LEU A 272 7.58 -5.36 10.65
CA LEU A 272 6.53 -5.30 9.63
C LEU A 272 6.40 -6.63 8.86
N ALA A 273 7.49 -7.41 8.75
CA ALA A 273 7.48 -8.74 8.14
C ALA A 273 6.69 -9.74 8.99
N GLU A 274 6.84 -9.71 10.30
CA GLU A 274 6.05 -10.54 11.23
C GLU A 274 4.58 -10.14 11.19
N LEU A 275 4.28 -8.83 11.22
CA LEU A 275 2.91 -8.32 11.10
C LEU A 275 2.23 -8.74 9.79
N ALA A 276 2.95 -8.69 8.67
CA ALA A 276 2.41 -9.09 7.36
C ALA A 276 2.11 -10.61 7.26
N ARG A 277 2.69 -11.42 8.15
CA ARG A 277 2.49 -12.87 8.22
C ARG A 277 1.53 -13.30 9.33
N LEU A 278 0.97 -12.35 10.09
CA LEU A 278 0.05 -12.70 11.17
C LEU A 278 -1.28 -13.22 10.60
N GLU A 279 -1.58 -14.44 11.00
CA GLU A 279 -2.84 -15.13 10.69
C GLU A 279 -3.50 -15.56 11.99
N PRO A 280 -4.81 -15.85 11.99
CA PRO A 280 -5.46 -16.47 13.15
C PRO A 280 -4.73 -17.75 13.57
N GLY A 281 -4.36 -17.82 14.86
CA GLY A 281 -3.55 -18.91 15.42
C GLY A 281 -2.05 -18.58 15.56
N ALA A 282 -1.57 -17.45 15.03
CA ALA A 282 -0.20 -17.00 15.27
C ALA A 282 0.06 -16.70 16.75
N VAL A 283 1.29 -16.97 17.20
CA VAL A 283 1.72 -16.79 18.61
C VAL A 283 2.84 -15.76 18.66
N LEU A 284 2.64 -14.71 19.47
CA LEU A 284 3.63 -13.67 19.70
C LEU A 284 4.15 -13.75 21.16
N PRO A 285 5.47 -13.71 21.41
CA PRO A 285 6.01 -13.65 22.76
C PRO A 285 5.72 -12.30 23.39
N LEU A 286 5.36 -12.30 24.69
CA LEU A 286 5.03 -11.09 25.44
C LEU A 286 6.06 -10.84 26.56
N PRO A 287 6.75 -9.69 26.58
CA PRO A 287 7.61 -9.29 27.70
C PRO A 287 6.76 -8.69 28.83
N ILE A 288 6.07 -9.52 29.61
CA ILE A 288 5.21 -9.06 30.70
C ILE A 288 6.05 -8.81 31.95
N ASP A 289 5.90 -7.62 32.57
CA ASP A 289 6.49 -7.34 33.86
C ASP A 289 5.72 -8.11 34.96
N ARG A 290 6.42 -9.03 35.62
CA ARG A 290 5.87 -9.85 36.73
C ARG A 290 5.51 -9.02 37.97
N ARG A 291 5.89 -7.75 38.01
CA ARG A 291 5.53 -6.83 39.10
C ARG A 291 4.12 -6.27 38.99
N GLY A 292 3.41 -6.61 37.91
CA GLY A 292 2.05 -6.17 37.70
C GLY A 292 1.89 -4.66 37.42
N LEU A 293 2.99 -3.96 37.10
CA LEU A 293 2.93 -2.54 36.72
C LEU A 293 2.27 -2.38 35.36
N VAL A 294 1.32 -1.46 35.27
CA VAL A 294 0.50 -1.23 34.09
C VAL A 294 0.33 0.26 33.78
N LEU A 295 0.00 0.58 32.53
CA LEU A 295 -0.39 1.92 32.12
C LEU A 295 -1.89 1.95 31.84
N LEU A 296 -2.57 2.96 32.35
CA LEU A 296 -3.94 3.30 32.02
C LEU A 296 -3.96 4.28 30.87
N ARG A 297 -4.73 3.96 29.83
CA ARG A 297 -4.78 4.77 28.59
C ARG A 297 -6.21 5.06 28.17
N ILE A 298 -6.37 6.21 27.51
CA ILE A 298 -7.55 6.56 26.72
C ILE A 298 -7.05 6.78 25.29
N GLY A 299 -7.41 5.89 24.39
CA GLY A 299 -6.83 5.90 23.05
C GLY A 299 -5.29 5.81 23.10
N GLU A 300 -4.59 6.76 22.48
CA GLU A 300 -3.11 6.80 22.46
C GLU A 300 -2.50 7.57 23.65
N ARG A 301 -3.31 8.22 24.48
CA ARG A 301 -2.82 9.02 25.61
C ARG A 301 -2.75 8.18 26.89
N ALA A 302 -1.56 8.10 27.49
CA ALA A 302 -1.41 7.57 28.85
C ALA A 302 -1.94 8.61 29.84
N ILE A 303 -2.73 8.17 30.82
CA ILE A 303 -3.33 9.03 31.84
C ILE A 303 -2.86 8.69 33.26
N ALA A 304 -2.50 7.43 33.52
CA ALA A 304 -2.02 7.02 34.82
C ALA A 304 -1.10 5.79 34.75
N ARG A 305 -0.28 5.62 35.78
CA ARG A 305 0.43 4.37 36.08
C ARG A 305 -0.23 3.69 37.26
N GLY A 306 -0.35 2.38 37.19
CA GLY A 306 -0.94 1.59 38.24
C GLY A 306 -0.31 0.23 38.40
N GLU A 307 -0.85 -0.55 39.32
CA GLU A 307 -0.54 -1.95 39.47
C GLU A 307 -1.81 -2.79 39.51
N LEU A 308 -1.74 -3.99 38.98
CA LEU A 308 -2.84 -4.93 39.03
C LEU A 308 -3.06 -5.39 40.47
N VAL A 309 -4.31 -5.39 40.92
CA VAL A 309 -4.72 -5.82 42.26
C VAL A 309 -5.91 -6.78 42.19
N ASP A 310 -6.00 -7.70 43.13
CA ASP A 310 -7.18 -8.52 43.30
C ASP A 310 -8.12 -7.80 44.30
N VAL A 311 -9.36 -7.60 43.86
CA VAL A 311 -10.42 -6.98 44.65
C VAL A 311 -11.56 -8.00 44.75
N ASP A 312 -11.53 -8.82 45.80
CA ASP A 312 -12.53 -9.86 46.07
C ASP A 312 -12.75 -10.84 44.89
N GLY A 313 -11.68 -11.21 44.22
CA GLY A 313 -11.71 -12.11 43.07
C GLY A 313 -11.92 -11.40 41.70
N ALA A 314 -12.08 -10.09 41.70
CA ALA A 314 -12.09 -9.26 40.49
C ALA A 314 -10.73 -8.60 40.23
N VAL A 315 -10.35 -8.45 38.97
CA VAL A 315 -9.12 -7.74 38.60
C VAL A 315 -9.37 -6.24 38.60
N GLY A 316 -8.57 -5.50 39.37
CA GLY A 316 -8.58 -4.04 39.42
C GLY A 316 -7.21 -3.46 39.10
N VAL A 317 -7.14 -2.16 38.89
CA VAL A 317 -5.89 -1.40 38.82
C VAL A 317 -5.88 -0.35 39.91
N ARG A 318 -4.91 -0.42 40.81
CA ARG A 318 -4.62 0.62 41.78
C ARG A 318 -3.75 1.69 41.14
N ILE A 319 -4.20 2.94 41.16
CA ILE A 319 -3.48 4.07 40.58
C ILE A 319 -2.30 4.44 41.50
N LEU A 320 -1.09 4.42 40.98
CA LEU A 320 0.12 4.83 41.67
C LEU A 320 0.47 6.29 41.36
N ALA A 321 0.27 6.74 40.16
CA ALA A 321 0.55 8.10 39.74
C ALA A 321 -0.30 8.48 38.51
N LEU A 322 -0.76 9.73 38.44
CA LEU A 322 -1.37 10.31 37.24
C LEU A 322 -0.30 10.82 36.30
N GLU A 323 -0.43 10.56 35.01
CA GLU A 323 0.45 11.12 33.98
C GLU A 323 -0.21 12.34 33.34
N GLY A 324 0.38 13.54 33.59
CA GLY A 324 0.00 14.78 32.95
C GLY A 324 -1.16 15.53 33.57
N SER A 325 -0.98 16.03 34.78
CA SER A 325 -1.50 17.36 35.07
C SER A 325 -0.58 18.40 34.44
N PRO A 326 -1.12 19.43 33.77
CA PRO A 326 -0.36 20.52 33.18
C PRO A 326 0.41 21.30 34.22
#